data_e03120d573001e3186b654a74da53da8
#
_entry.id   e03120d573001e3186b654a74da53da8
#
_cell.length_a   1.000
_cell.length_b   1.000
_cell.length_c   1.000
_cell.angle_alpha   90.00
_cell.angle_beta   90.00
_cell.angle_gamma   90.00
#
_symmetry.space_group_name_H-M   'P 1'
#
loop_
_entity.id
_entity.type
_entity.pdbx_description
1 polymer ?
#
loop_
_entity_poly.entity_id
_entity_poly.type
_entity_poly.pdbx_seq_one_letter_code
_entity_poly.pdbx_strand_id
1 'polypeptide(L)'
;MMRKSLTLLLILVASTYAATAQDYKVAVGIRLSNATPTLSNAITVKYHMTDQHALEGIVSFGTRFGVGGLYEIHKQTTVQGLNWFYGGGAYVGFQDGDTYLGPTGIVGLDYKFPSIPLNLSLDWKPELDFIPSINFVPDAFGFSARFTF
;
A
#
# COMPACT_ATOMS: atom_id res chain seq x y z
N MET A 1 6.14 -21.47 23.15
CA MET A 1 4.73 -21.90 22.91
C MET A 1 3.89 -20.79 22.26
N MET A 2 3.89 -19.58 22.76
CA MET A 2 3.07 -18.47 22.20
C MET A 2 3.37 -18.12 20.73
N ARG A 3 4.62 -18.18 20.29
CA ARG A 3 5.01 -17.85 18.90
C ARG A 3 4.44 -18.83 17.86
N LYS A 4 4.42 -20.12 18.19
CA LYS A 4 3.87 -21.16 17.30
C LYS A 4 2.35 -21.09 17.22
N SER A 5 1.69 -20.74 18.32
CA SER A 5 0.24 -20.56 18.36
C SER A 5 -0.24 -19.36 17.56
N LEU A 6 0.53 -18.27 17.60
CA LEU A 6 0.24 -17.06 16.84
C LEU A 6 0.38 -17.30 15.33
N THR A 7 1.42 -18.03 14.93
CA THR A 7 1.64 -18.41 13.53
C THR A 7 0.54 -19.33 13.02
N LEU A 8 0.09 -20.27 13.84
CA LEU A 8 -1.00 -21.18 13.50
C LEU A 8 -2.34 -20.46 13.38
N LEU A 9 -2.58 -19.46 14.25
CA LEU A 9 -3.78 -18.65 14.21
C LEU A 9 -3.82 -17.77 12.95
N LEU A 10 -2.68 -17.19 12.57
CA LEU A 10 -2.55 -16.41 11.33
C LEU A 10 -2.80 -17.27 10.08
N ILE A 11 -2.30 -18.49 10.06
CA ILE A 11 -2.52 -19.44 8.95
C ILE A 11 -3.99 -19.89 8.91
N LEU A 12 -4.61 -20.11 10.07
CA LEU A 12 -6.02 -20.52 10.15
C LEU A 12 -6.95 -19.41 9.69
N VAL A 13 -6.68 -18.16 10.08
CA VAL A 13 -7.44 -16.97 9.63
C VAL A 13 -7.28 -16.77 8.13
N ALA A 14 -6.07 -16.94 7.59
CA ALA A 14 -5.83 -16.84 6.15
C ALA A 14 -6.58 -17.95 5.35
N SER A 15 -6.71 -19.15 5.91
CA SER A 15 -7.36 -20.27 5.22
C SER A 15 -8.89 -20.18 5.16
N THR A 16 -9.52 -19.50 6.11
CA THR A 16 -10.99 -19.34 6.12
C THR A 16 -11.51 -18.34 5.09
N TYR A 17 -10.65 -17.46 4.60
CA TYR A 17 -11.02 -16.45 3.61
C TYR A 17 -10.65 -16.79 2.17
N ALA A 18 -9.95 -17.91 1.95
CA ALA A 18 -9.50 -18.33 0.61
C ALA A 18 -10.65 -18.71 -0.34
N ALA A 19 -11.86 -18.95 0.17
CA ALA A 19 -13.02 -19.40 -0.61
C ALA A 19 -13.73 -18.27 -1.39
N THR A 20 -13.44 -16.99 -1.11
CA THR A 20 -14.10 -15.84 -1.74
C THR A 20 -13.13 -14.99 -2.55
N ALA A 21 -12.19 -15.61 -3.22
CA ALA A 21 -10.97 -14.99 -3.74
C ALA A 21 -11.12 -14.03 -4.93
N GLN A 22 -12.32 -13.78 -5.46
CA GLN A 22 -12.48 -12.88 -6.62
C GLN A 22 -12.81 -11.43 -6.25
N ASP A 23 -13.46 -11.20 -5.10
CA ASP A 23 -13.85 -9.86 -4.65
C ASP A 23 -13.40 -9.64 -3.21
N TYR A 24 -12.19 -9.18 -3.03
CA TYR A 24 -11.72 -8.79 -1.71
C TYR A 24 -12.03 -7.31 -1.45
N LYS A 25 -12.31 -6.98 -0.21
CA LYS A 25 -12.53 -5.59 0.23
C LYS A 25 -11.31 -5.00 0.92
N VAL A 26 -10.56 -5.81 1.65
CA VAL A 26 -9.42 -5.37 2.45
C VAL A 26 -8.18 -6.15 2.06
N ALA A 27 -7.08 -5.45 1.89
CA ALA A 27 -5.76 -6.05 1.70
C ALA A 27 -4.77 -5.43 2.68
N VAL A 28 -4.01 -6.26 3.36
CA VAL A 28 -3.02 -5.83 4.37
C VAL A 28 -1.68 -6.45 4.06
N GLY A 29 -0.63 -5.66 4.09
CA GLY A 29 0.70 -6.18 3.80
C GLY A 29 1.82 -5.18 3.98
N ILE A 30 2.88 -5.42 3.24
CA ILE A 30 4.10 -4.63 3.30
C ILE A 30 4.37 -3.94 1.98
N ARG A 31 5.04 -2.79 2.06
CA ARG A 31 5.52 -2.02 0.94
C ARG A 31 7.03 -1.81 1.07
N LEU A 32 7.75 -2.02 0.00
CA LEU A 32 9.17 -1.71 -0.13
C LEU A 32 9.36 -0.62 -1.18
N SER A 33 10.19 0.37 -0.88
CA SER A 33 10.46 1.48 -1.80
C SER A 33 11.97 1.63 -2.02
N ASN A 34 12.35 2.00 -3.22
CA ASN A 34 13.75 2.20 -3.61
C ASN A 34 14.32 3.56 -3.22
N ALA A 35 13.46 4.54 -2.95
CA ALA A 35 13.86 5.88 -2.55
C ALA A 35 13.63 6.08 -1.05
N THR A 36 14.05 7.22 -0.52
CA THR A 36 13.83 7.61 0.88
C THR A 36 12.73 8.69 1.02
N PRO A 37 11.54 8.49 0.43
CA PRO A 37 10.42 9.37 0.67
C PRO A 37 9.86 9.16 2.08
N THR A 38 8.91 10.01 2.46
CA THR A 38 8.20 9.87 3.75
C THR A 38 7.51 8.52 3.85
N LEU A 39 6.78 8.12 2.80
CA LEU A 39 6.11 6.82 2.75
C LEU A 39 6.99 5.79 2.04
N SER A 40 8.05 5.36 2.68
CA SER A 40 9.04 4.42 2.16
C SER A 40 8.66 2.95 2.44
N ASN A 41 9.50 2.24 3.17
CA ASN A 41 9.19 0.88 3.63
C ASN A 41 8.10 0.94 4.71
N ALA A 42 7.03 0.19 4.52
CA ALA A 42 5.81 0.48 5.24
C ALA A 42 4.93 -0.76 5.43
N ILE A 43 3.99 -0.63 6.37
CA ILE A 43 2.78 -1.44 6.41
C ILE A 43 1.71 -0.70 5.63
N THR A 44 0.97 -1.41 4.81
CA THR A 44 -0.10 -0.86 3.98
C THR A 44 -1.41 -1.60 4.20
N VAL A 45 -2.49 -0.84 4.27
CA VAL A 45 -3.86 -1.36 4.32
C VAL A 45 -4.64 -0.70 3.19
N LYS A 46 -5.18 -1.52 2.31
CA LYS A 46 -6.02 -1.05 1.19
C LYS A 46 -7.45 -1.52 1.39
N TYR A 47 -8.39 -0.60 1.30
CA TYR A 47 -9.81 -0.86 1.40
C TYR A 47 -10.51 -0.50 0.10
N HIS A 48 -11.12 -1.48 -0.56
CA HIS A 48 -11.92 -1.27 -1.75
C HIS A 48 -13.35 -0.90 -1.37
N MET A 49 -13.71 0.36 -1.61
CA MET A 49 -15.09 0.85 -1.42
C MET A 49 -16.01 0.32 -2.51
N THR A 50 -15.50 0.25 -3.73
CA THR A 50 -16.15 -0.34 -4.90
C THR A 50 -15.11 -1.12 -5.69
N ASP A 51 -15.50 -1.78 -6.78
CA ASP A 51 -14.56 -2.49 -7.65
C ASP A 51 -13.51 -1.56 -8.29
N GLN A 52 -13.79 -0.28 -8.37
CA GLN A 52 -12.93 0.71 -9.01
C GLN A 52 -12.29 1.71 -8.05
N HIS A 53 -12.81 1.89 -6.86
CA HIS A 53 -12.38 2.91 -5.91
C HIS A 53 -11.83 2.29 -4.64
N ALA A 54 -10.65 2.71 -4.23
CA ALA A 54 -9.99 2.23 -3.02
C ALA A 54 -9.38 3.36 -2.20
N LEU A 55 -9.30 3.13 -0.90
CA LEU A 55 -8.51 3.92 0.04
C LEU A 55 -7.32 3.10 0.50
N GLU A 56 -6.15 3.69 0.52
CA GLU A 56 -4.95 3.06 1.06
C GLU A 56 -4.39 3.88 2.21
N GLY A 57 -4.17 3.23 3.35
CA GLY A 57 -3.45 3.77 4.49
C GLY A 57 -2.05 3.18 4.54
N ILE A 58 -1.05 4.01 4.77
CA ILE A 58 0.36 3.62 4.80
C ILE A 58 0.98 4.15 6.09
N VAL A 59 1.65 3.26 6.84
CA VAL A 59 2.48 3.61 7.99
C VAL A 59 3.90 3.17 7.69
N SER A 60 4.78 4.14 7.55
CA SER A 60 6.14 3.97 7.09
C SER A 60 7.12 3.99 8.26
N PHE A 61 8.07 3.07 8.21
CA PHE A 61 9.15 2.93 9.18
C PHE A 61 10.49 3.01 8.44
N GLY A 62 11.37 3.83 8.92
CA GLY A 62 12.67 4.02 8.31
C GLY A 62 13.35 5.22 8.95
N THR A 63 14.20 5.91 8.21
CA THR A 63 14.83 7.13 8.68
C THR A 63 13.80 8.20 9.02
N ARG A 64 12.72 8.25 8.25
CA ARG A 64 11.57 9.12 8.50
C ARG A 64 10.36 8.25 8.83
N PHE A 65 9.76 8.47 9.99
CA PHE A 65 8.47 7.88 10.33
C PHE A 65 7.37 8.64 9.58
N GLY A 66 6.48 7.93 8.90
CA GLY A 66 5.45 8.58 8.11
C GLY A 66 4.11 7.87 8.19
N VAL A 67 3.06 8.66 8.06
CA VAL A 67 1.68 8.19 7.94
C VAL A 67 1.05 8.90 6.76
N GLY A 68 0.35 8.16 5.92
CA GLY A 68 -0.31 8.74 4.77
C GLY A 68 -1.56 8.00 4.36
N GLY A 69 -2.35 8.67 3.55
CA GLY A 69 -3.57 8.14 2.95
C GLY A 69 -3.64 8.48 1.48
N LEU A 70 -4.13 7.52 0.70
CA LEU A 70 -4.31 7.63 -0.74
C LEU A 70 -5.73 7.27 -1.13
N TYR A 71 -6.29 8.00 -2.06
CA TYR A 71 -7.48 7.63 -2.81
C TYR A 71 -7.06 7.14 -4.18
N GLU A 72 -7.50 5.93 -4.55
CA GLU A 72 -7.08 5.27 -5.78
C GLU A 72 -8.27 4.89 -6.65
N ILE A 73 -8.07 5.00 -7.95
CA ILE A 73 -9.01 4.53 -8.97
C ILE A 73 -8.34 3.38 -9.72
N HIS A 74 -8.97 2.21 -9.68
CA HIS A 74 -8.52 0.99 -10.32
C HIS A 74 -9.28 0.73 -11.61
N LYS A 75 -8.56 0.38 -12.66
CA LYS A 75 -9.10 0.07 -13.98
C LYS A 75 -8.69 -1.34 -14.39
N GLN A 76 -9.64 -2.14 -14.83
CA GLN A 76 -9.36 -3.48 -15.34
C GLN A 76 -8.58 -3.42 -16.64
N THR A 77 -7.67 -4.38 -16.81
CA THR A 77 -6.98 -4.63 -18.09
C THR A 77 -7.59 -5.84 -18.78
N THR A 78 -7.08 -6.17 -19.97
CA THR A 78 -7.47 -7.40 -20.68
C THR A 78 -6.98 -8.68 -20.01
N VAL A 79 -6.04 -8.58 -19.06
CA VAL A 79 -5.53 -9.70 -18.28
C VAL A 79 -6.35 -9.82 -16.99
N GLN A 80 -6.93 -10.99 -16.77
CA GLN A 80 -7.73 -11.27 -15.58
C GLN A 80 -6.88 -11.14 -14.31
N GLY A 81 -7.38 -10.39 -13.33
CA GLY A 81 -6.70 -10.13 -12.07
C GLY A 81 -5.69 -8.97 -12.11
N LEU A 82 -5.34 -8.49 -13.28
CA LEU A 82 -4.42 -7.35 -13.45
C LEU A 82 -5.20 -6.07 -13.69
N ASN A 83 -5.01 -5.11 -12.78
CA ASN A 83 -5.53 -3.76 -12.91
C ASN A 83 -4.37 -2.77 -12.99
N TRP A 84 -4.58 -1.65 -13.65
CA TRP A 84 -3.76 -0.47 -13.41
C TRP A 84 -4.52 0.51 -12.53
N PHE A 85 -3.82 1.31 -11.78
CA PHE A 85 -4.46 2.27 -10.88
C PHE A 85 -3.69 3.58 -10.85
N TYR A 86 -4.40 4.63 -10.48
CA TYR A 86 -3.84 5.95 -10.23
C TYR A 86 -4.61 6.62 -9.10
N GLY A 87 -3.99 7.60 -8.50
CA GLY A 87 -4.62 8.31 -7.42
C GLY A 87 -3.74 9.37 -6.80
N GLY A 88 -4.16 9.84 -5.65
CA GLY A 88 -3.45 10.85 -4.90
C GLY A 88 -3.89 10.89 -3.46
N GLY A 89 -3.09 11.56 -2.66
CA GLY A 89 -3.34 11.73 -1.25
C GLY A 89 -2.36 12.67 -0.59
N ALA A 90 -2.17 12.47 0.68
CA ALA A 90 -1.28 13.29 1.49
C ALA A 90 -0.59 12.45 2.56
N TYR A 91 0.50 12.97 3.08
CA TYR A 91 1.28 12.33 4.13
C TYR A 91 1.80 13.35 5.13
N VAL A 92 2.10 12.86 6.32
CA VAL A 92 2.88 13.54 7.34
C VAL A 92 4.02 12.63 7.77
N GLY A 93 5.21 13.21 7.96
CA GLY A 93 6.39 12.48 8.39
C GLY A 93 7.17 13.23 9.46
N PHE A 94 7.96 12.48 10.22
CA PHE A 94 8.75 13.00 11.33
C PHE A 94 10.18 12.44 11.26
N GLN A 95 11.15 13.33 11.28
CA GLN A 95 12.57 12.99 11.27
C GLN A 95 13.38 14.08 11.97
N ASP A 96 14.18 13.70 12.96
CA ASP A 96 15.12 14.59 13.67
C ASP A 96 14.48 15.88 14.21
N GLY A 97 13.22 15.78 14.71
CA GLY A 97 12.47 16.91 15.24
C GLY A 97 11.75 17.75 14.19
N ASP A 98 11.97 17.49 12.90
CA ASP A 98 11.26 18.15 11.81
C ASP A 98 10.00 17.41 11.41
N THR A 99 8.98 18.16 11.03
CA THR A 99 7.72 17.64 10.46
C THR A 99 7.72 17.89 8.95
N TYR A 100 7.39 16.81 8.23
CA TYR A 100 7.25 16.84 6.77
C TYR A 100 5.78 16.62 6.42
N LEU A 101 5.27 17.45 5.55
CA LEU A 101 3.88 17.40 5.13
C LEU A 101 3.80 17.72 3.63
N GLY A 102 2.99 16.97 2.91
CA GLY A 102 2.78 17.25 1.52
C GLY A 102 1.82 16.29 0.83
N PRO A 103 1.47 16.60 -0.43
CA PRO A 103 0.71 15.71 -1.29
C PRO A 103 1.59 14.63 -1.89
N THR A 104 0.94 13.54 -2.29
CA THR A 104 1.56 12.46 -3.06
C THR A 104 0.62 12.00 -4.16
N GLY A 105 1.17 11.63 -5.30
CA GLY A 105 0.45 10.94 -6.35
C GLY A 105 0.86 9.49 -6.41
N ILE A 106 0.10 8.66 -7.10
CA ILE A 106 0.44 7.26 -7.33
C ILE A 106 -0.10 6.81 -8.69
N VAL A 107 0.68 5.99 -9.38
CA VAL A 107 0.24 5.24 -10.55
C VAL A 107 0.95 3.89 -10.55
N GLY A 108 0.24 2.83 -10.88
CA GLY A 108 0.84 1.51 -10.84
C GLY A 108 0.00 0.40 -11.44
N LEU A 109 0.51 -0.80 -11.23
CA LEU A 109 -0.11 -2.06 -11.61
C LEU A 109 -0.40 -2.87 -10.35
N ASP A 110 -1.55 -3.52 -10.34
CA ASP A 110 -2.06 -4.28 -9.21
C ASP A 110 -2.56 -5.63 -9.70
N TYR A 111 -2.02 -6.70 -9.15
CA TYR A 111 -2.38 -8.05 -9.54
C TYR A 111 -2.92 -8.83 -8.34
N LYS A 112 -4.12 -9.36 -8.49
CA LYS A 112 -4.76 -10.26 -7.53
C LYS A 112 -4.71 -11.69 -8.07
N PHE A 113 -4.05 -12.58 -7.34
CA PHE A 113 -4.01 -13.99 -7.68
C PHE A 113 -5.40 -14.61 -7.53
N PRO A 114 -5.90 -15.35 -8.54
CA PRO A 114 -7.27 -15.87 -8.50
C PRO A 114 -7.45 -17.06 -7.54
N SER A 115 -6.38 -17.78 -7.23
CA SER A 115 -6.47 -19.02 -6.44
C SER A 115 -5.93 -18.90 -5.02
N ILE A 116 -5.27 -17.78 -4.68
CA ILE A 116 -4.69 -17.54 -3.36
C ILE A 116 -5.01 -16.11 -2.89
N PRO A 117 -5.09 -15.87 -1.58
CA PRO A 117 -5.40 -14.53 -1.04
C PRO A 117 -4.18 -13.61 -1.06
N LEU A 118 -3.58 -13.44 -2.23
CA LEU A 118 -2.37 -12.63 -2.42
C LEU A 118 -2.60 -11.56 -3.48
N ASN A 119 -2.21 -10.34 -3.15
CA ASN A 119 -2.18 -9.19 -4.04
C ASN A 119 -0.76 -8.65 -4.13
N LEU A 120 -0.26 -8.44 -5.33
CA LEU A 120 1.02 -7.78 -5.59
C LEU A 120 0.77 -6.49 -6.35
N SER A 121 1.53 -5.45 -6.03
CA SER A 121 1.47 -4.20 -6.78
C SER A 121 2.85 -3.59 -6.97
N LEU A 122 3.00 -2.91 -8.10
CA LEU A 122 4.17 -2.15 -8.46
C LEU A 122 3.72 -0.75 -8.81
N ASP A 123 4.32 0.27 -8.22
CA ASP A 123 3.87 1.64 -8.40
C ASP A 123 5.00 2.65 -8.45
N TRP A 124 4.67 3.81 -9.00
CA TRP A 124 5.42 5.04 -8.91
C TRP A 124 4.60 6.02 -8.07
N LYS A 125 5.19 6.48 -6.96
CA LYS A 125 4.50 7.33 -5.98
C LYS A 125 5.35 8.54 -5.64
N PRO A 126 5.38 9.57 -6.50
CA PRO A 126 6.12 10.80 -6.21
C PRO A 126 5.54 11.53 -5.02
N GLU A 127 6.40 12.16 -4.22
CA GLU A 127 6.05 12.96 -3.06
C GLU A 127 6.56 14.38 -3.21
N LEU A 128 5.79 15.33 -2.71
CA LEU A 128 6.17 16.74 -2.67
C LEU A 128 6.06 17.26 -1.24
N ASP A 129 7.18 17.47 -0.57
CA ASP A 129 7.19 18.11 0.75
C ASP A 129 6.87 19.60 0.60
N PHE A 130 5.92 20.10 1.39
CA PHE A 130 5.65 21.54 1.54
C PHE A 130 6.37 22.12 2.74
N ILE A 131 6.54 21.35 3.79
CA ILE A 131 7.27 21.73 4.99
C ILE A 131 8.30 20.63 5.32
N PRO A 132 9.46 20.98 5.93
CA PRO A 132 9.88 22.33 6.34
C PRO A 132 10.26 23.24 5.17
N SER A 133 10.50 22.68 4.01
CA SER A 133 10.78 23.40 2.75
C SER A 133 10.25 22.58 1.57
N ILE A 134 10.04 23.22 0.43
CA ILE A 134 9.59 22.53 -0.78
C ILE A 134 10.70 21.60 -1.27
N ASN A 135 10.37 20.31 -1.34
CA ASN A 135 11.27 19.27 -1.84
C ASN A 135 10.47 18.21 -2.61
N PHE A 136 10.84 18.01 -3.86
CA PHE A 136 10.19 17.02 -4.73
C PHE A 136 11.00 15.73 -4.79
N VAL A 137 10.32 14.58 -4.55
CA VAL A 137 10.91 13.23 -4.64
C VAL A 137 10.25 12.51 -5.83
N PRO A 138 10.87 12.57 -7.03
CA PRO A 138 10.26 12.02 -8.25
C PRO A 138 10.53 10.53 -8.47
N ASP A 139 11.47 9.93 -7.79
CA ASP A 139 12.01 8.59 -8.06
C ASP A 139 11.54 7.53 -7.07
N ALA A 140 10.41 7.75 -6.45
CA ALA A 140 9.84 6.84 -5.46
C ALA A 140 9.03 5.71 -6.12
N PHE A 141 9.71 4.62 -6.47
CA PHE A 141 9.08 3.38 -6.91
C PHE A 141 8.87 2.43 -5.74
N GLY A 142 7.80 1.69 -5.76
CA GLY A 142 7.46 0.76 -4.69
C GLY A 142 6.90 -0.55 -5.19
N PHE A 143 7.14 -1.58 -4.39
CA PHE A 143 6.57 -2.91 -4.54
C PHE A 143 5.81 -3.26 -3.25
N SER A 144 4.59 -3.77 -3.38
CA SER A 144 3.78 -4.17 -2.24
C SER A 144 3.29 -5.61 -2.41
N ALA A 145 3.24 -6.31 -1.29
CA ALA A 145 2.64 -7.64 -1.19
C ALA A 145 1.65 -7.63 -0.03
N ARG A 146 0.41 -8.01 -0.32
CA ARG A 146 -0.70 -7.94 0.63
C ARG A 146 -1.48 -9.24 0.64
N PHE A 147 -1.99 -9.59 1.83
CA PHE A 147 -3.04 -10.59 1.98
C PHE A 147 -4.41 -9.94 1.80
N THR A 148 -5.29 -10.62 1.10
CA THR A 148 -6.64 -10.13 0.79
C THR A 148 -7.70 -10.85 1.62
N PHE A 149 -8.70 -10.09 2.03
CA PHE A 149 -9.80 -10.58 2.86
C PHE A 149 -11.16 -10.27 2.26
#